data_0ebb550b5ff9af65eb79847212296e7d
#
_entry.id   0ebb550b5ff9af65eb79847212296e7d
#
_cell.length_a   1.000
_cell.length_b   1.000
_cell.length_c   1.000
_cell.angle_alpha   90.00
_cell.angle_beta   90.00
_cell.angle_gamma   90.00
#
_symmetry.space_group_name_H-M   'P 1'
#
loop_
_entity.id
_entity.type
_entity.pdbx_description
1 polymer ?
#
loop_
_entity_poly.entity_id
_entity_poly.type
_entity_poly.pdbx_seq_one_letter_code
_entity_poly.pdbx_strand_id
1 'polypeptide(L)'
;MVVDNTESMRTAFTVSVDLVEGTSTGISASDRSATVAALADGSRLRTEFARPGHIFPLRARVGGVLKRAGHTEAAVDLCALADRQPVGVLCEIVNDDGTMARVPDLEVFAAEHGLHFISIADLIRHRRRHEKLVEHFGSARIPTKYGEFTAHAYVSLLDDEEHVAYVLGDLASVEAPLVRVHSECLTGDLLGSLRCDCGSQLDAALVQVGAEGIGVIVYLRGHEGRGIGIGHKLRAYGLQDEGLDTVDANLSQGLPVDSREYGVGAQMLSDLGLTHMRLMTNNPAKYGGLEGYGLEITGRVPLDTDANPENV
;
A
#
# COMPACT_ATOMS: atom_id res chain seq x y z
N MET A 1 -26.37 10.51 4.60
CA MET A 1 -24.95 10.78 4.26
C MET A 1 -24.85 12.25 3.90
N VAL A 2 -23.87 12.96 4.42
CA VAL A 2 -23.61 14.36 4.03
C VAL A 2 -23.02 14.39 2.62
N VAL A 3 -23.25 15.47 1.88
CA VAL A 3 -22.73 15.62 0.51
C VAL A 3 -21.20 15.74 0.56
N ASP A 4 -20.69 16.56 1.51
CA ASP A 4 -19.27 16.73 1.73
C ASP A 4 -18.88 16.12 3.08
N ASN A 5 -18.03 15.12 3.06
CA ASN A 5 -17.49 14.51 4.27
C ASN A 5 -16.29 15.32 4.76
N THR A 6 -16.50 16.14 5.78
CA THR A 6 -15.47 16.99 6.43
C THR A 6 -14.83 16.33 7.66
N GLU A 7 -15.16 15.07 7.95
CA GLU A 7 -14.56 14.32 9.04
C GLU A 7 -13.05 14.09 8.72
N SER A 8 -12.18 14.31 9.71
CA SER A 8 -10.72 14.35 9.55
C SER A 8 -10.13 13.06 8.96
N MET A 9 -10.70 11.90 9.33
CA MET A 9 -10.30 10.58 8.85
C MET A 9 -11.07 10.13 7.61
N ARG A 10 -12.01 10.96 7.13
CA ARG A 10 -12.92 10.69 6.00
C ARG A 10 -13.63 9.34 6.13
N THR A 11 -14.04 8.98 7.35
CA THR A 11 -14.81 7.77 7.62
C THR A 11 -16.14 7.81 6.89
N ALA A 12 -16.45 6.77 6.12
CA ALA A 12 -17.62 6.76 5.24
C ALA A 12 -18.88 6.34 6.01
N PHE A 13 -19.40 7.25 6.86
CA PHE A 13 -20.68 7.07 7.53
C PHE A 13 -21.83 7.01 6.55
N THR A 14 -22.68 6.01 6.72
CA THR A 14 -23.95 5.92 5.99
C THR A 14 -25.10 6.49 6.80
N VAL A 15 -26.34 6.41 6.30
CA VAL A 15 -27.53 6.73 7.08
C VAL A 15 -27.69 5.69 8.20
N SER A 16 -28.05 6.16 9.40
CA SER A 16 -28.34 5.26 10.53
C SER A 16 -29.63 4.47 10.30
N VAL A 17 -29.66 3.24 10.80
CA VAL A 17 -30.77 2.32 10.57
C VAL A 17 -31.13 1.53 11.83
N ASP A 18 -32.37 1.03 11.87
CA ASP A 18 -32.83 -0.03 12.76
C ASP A 18 -33.64 -1.05 11.98
N LEU A 19 -33.55 -2.33 12.38
CA LEU A 19 -34.45 -3.35 11.85
C LEU A 19 -35.89 -3.05 12.32
N VAL A 20 -36.86 -3.16 11.41
CA VAL A 20 -38.28 -2.86 11.72
C VAL A 20 -38.94 -4.03 12.43
N GLU A 21 -38.77 -5.24 11.91
CA GLU A 21 -39.43 -6.42 12.44
C GLU A 21 -38.61 -7.06 13.58
N GLY A 22 -39.25 -7.37 14.69
CA GLY A 22 -38.61 -8.04 15.82
C GLY A 22 -37.82 -7.13 16.76
N THR A 23 -37.91 -5.81 16.59
CA THR A 23 -37.32 -4.79 17.46
C THR A 23 -38.37 -3.90 18.08
N SER A 24 -38.03 -3.21 19.18
CA SER A 24 -38.89 -2.23 19.83
C SER A 24 -38.51 -0.79 19.42
N THR A 25 -37.72 -0.10 20.27
CA THR A 25 -37.25 1.26 19.96
C THR A 25 -35.94 1.31 19.18
N GLY A 26 -35.30 0.16 18.95
CA GLY A 26 -34.02 0.07 18.28
C GLY A 26 -32.77 0.27 19.13
N ILE A 27 -32.92 0.81 20.37
CA ILE A 27 -31.78 1.22 21.20
C ILE A 27 -31.27 0.16 22.17
N SER A 28 -32.14 -0.81 22.56
CA SER A 28 -31.73 -1.89 23.48
C SER A 28 -30.60 -2.73 22.90
N ALA A 29 -29.82 -3.40 23.74
CA ALA A 29 -28.75 -4.29 23.28
C ALA A 29 -29.29 -5.40 22.37
N SER A 30 -30.50 -5.93 22.68
CA SER A 30 -31.17 -6.94 21.84
C SER A 30 -31.58 -6.38 20.47
N ASP A 31 -32.17 -5.17 20.41
CA ASP A 31 -32.60 -4.54 19.16
C ASP A 31 -31.39 -4.20 18.28
N ARG A 32 -30.34 -3.65 18.90
CA ARG A 32 -29.07 -3.38 18.17
C ARG A 32 -28.43 -4.65 17.63
N SER A 33 -28.40 -5.73 18.42
CA SER A 33 -27.91 -7.03 17.98
C SER A 33 -28.72 -7.57 16.82
N ALA A 34 -30.06 -7.50 16.88
CA ALA A 34 -30.93 -7.93 15.79
C ALA A 34 -30.69 -7.11 14.50
N THR A 35 -30.55 -5.80 14.63
CA THR A 35 -30.25 -4.90 13.51
C THR A 35 -28.90 -5.22 12.87
N VAL A 36 -27.86 -5.43 13.68
CA VAL A 36 -26.51 -5.78 13.19
C VAL A 36 -26.52 -7.14 12.47
N ALA A 37 -27.18 -8.15 13.04
CA ALA A 37 -27.31 -9.46 12.41
C ALA A 37 -28.05 -9.37 11.07
N ALA A 38 -29.12 -8.56 11.01
CA ALA A 38 -29.86 -8.33 9.76
C ALA A 38 -29.04 -7.60 8.71
N LEU A 39 -28.17 -6.64 9.10
CA LEU A 39 -27.25 -5.95 8.17
C LEU A 39 -26.20 -6.88 7.58
N ALA A 40 -25.80 -7.92 8.31
CA ALA A 40 -24.87 -8.93 7.83
C ALA A 40 -25.53 -9.98 6.91
N ASP A 41 -26.85 -10.07 6.90
CA ASP A 41 -27.61 -10.97 6.04
C ASP A 41 -27.87 -10.33 4.67
N GLY A 42 -27.09 -10.73 3.66
CA GLY A 42 -27.20 -10.23 2.30
C GLY A 42 -28.54 -10.51 1.60
N SER A 43 -29.42 -11.32 2.18
CA SER A 43 -30.78 -11.58 1.66
C SER A 43 -31.80 -10.51 2.06
N ARG A 44 -31.49 -9.68 3.07
CA ARG A 44 -32.38 -8.65 3.60
C ARG A 44 -32.59 -7.50 2.63
N LEU A 45 -33.83 -7.01 2.59
CA LEU A 45 -34.20 -5.91 1.74
C LEU A 45 -34.05 -4.56 2.48
N ARG A 46 -33.71 -3.50 1.74
CA ARG A 46 -33.63 -2.14 2.28
C ARG A 46 -34.90 -1.63 2.96
N THR A 47 -36.04 -2.20 2.62
CA THR A 47 -37.37 -1.85 3.18
C THR A 47 -37.60 -2.43 4.57
N GLU A 48 -36.78 -3.39 4.98
CA GLU A 48 -36.85 -3.99 6.31
C GLU A 48 -36.16 -3.13 7.39
N PHE A 49 -35.51 -2.01 6.97
CA PHE A 49 -34.81 -1.09 7.86
C PHE A 49 -35.48 0.28 7.92
N ALA A 50 -35.78 0.74 9.13
CA ALA A 50 -36.14 2.12 9.41
C ALA A 50 -34.91 3.05 9.24
N ARG A 51 -35.15 4.27 8.82
CA ARG A 51 -34.15 5.31 8.63
C ARG A 51 -34.76 6.68 9.05
N PRO A 52 -34.15 7.39 9.98
CA PRO A 52 -32.93 7.07 10.78
C PRO A 52 -33.18 5.97 11.80
N GLY A 53 -32.09 5.44 12.38
CA GLY A 53 -32.08 4.47 13.45
C GLY A 53 -30.88 4.66 14.40
N HIS A 54 -30.53 3.63 15.19
CA HIS A 54 -29.50 3.68 16.22
C HIS A 54 -28.19 2.97 15.84
N ILE A 55 -28.18 2.21 14.75
CA ILE A 55 -26.97 1.60 14.21
C ILE A 55 -26.45 2.47 13.06
N PHE A 56 -25.15 2.77 13.08
CA PHE A 56 -24.46 3.59 12.10
C PHE A 56 -23.55 2.74 11.21
N PRO A 57 -24.03 2.19 10.09
CA PRO A 57 -23.16 1.42 9.21
C PRO A 57 -22.06 2.30 8.61
N LEU A 58 -20.86 1.76 8.55
CA LEU A 58 -19.71 2.36 7.90
C LEU A 58 -19.36 1.55 6.66
N ARG A 59 -18.94 2.22 5.60
CA ARG A 59 -18.48 1.56 4.39
C ARG A 59 -16.96 1.51 4.35
N ALA A 60 -16.40 0.29 4.40
CA ALA A 60 -14.98 0.08 4.17
C ALA A 60 -14.59 0.44 2.72
N ARG A 61 -13.36 0.87 2.53
CA ARG A 61 -12.80 1.05 1.19
C ARG A 61 -12.48 -0.30 0.55
N VAL A 62 -12.72 -0.41 -0.76
CA VAL A 62 -12.24 -1.54 -1.55
C VAL A 62 -10.71 -1.63 -1.41
N GLY A 63 -10.18 -2.83 -1.20
CA GLY A 63 -8.78 -3.05 -0.85
C GLY A 63 -8.49 -3.11 0.66
N GLY A 64 -9.49 -2.76 1.51
CA GLY A 64 -9.40 -2.91 2.96
C GLY A 64 -8.26 -2.11 3.59
N VAL A 65 -7.59 -2.69 4.61
CA VAL A 65 -6.48 -2.05 5.33
C VAL A 65 -5.28 -1.72 4.43
N LEU A 66 -5.16 -2.36 3.28
CA LEU A 66 -4.11 -2.06 2.30
C LEU A 66 -4.35 -0.71 1.60
N LYS A 67 -5.59 -0.22 1.59
CA LYS A 67 -5.97 1.09 1.03
C LYS A 67 -6.16 2.17 2.09
N ARG A 68 -6.68 1.81 3.25
CA ARG A 68 -6.88 2.72 4.37
C ARG A 68 -6.63 1.95 5.66
N ALA A 69 -5.58 2.32 6.39
CA ALA A 69 -5.20 1.72 7.66
C ALA A 69 -6.18 2.13 8.78
N GLY A 70 -7.47 1.77 8.62
CA GLY A 70 -8.55 2.11 9.54
C GLY A 70 -9.22 0.88 10.16
N HIS A 71 -9.84 1.06 11.34
CA HIS A 71 -10.56 -0.01 12.05
C HIS A 71 -11.77 -0.52 11.24
N THR A 72 -12.43 0.35 10.45
CA THR A 72 -13.54 -0.03 9.55
C THR A 72 -13.08 -1.07 8.54
N GLU A 73 -11.95 -0.83 7.90
CA GLU A 73 -11.35 -1.74 6.94
C GLU A 73 -10.87 -3.02 7.63
N ALA A 74 -10.22 -2.88 8.81
CA ALA A 74 -9.72 -4.03 9.57
C ALA A 74 -10.86 -4.98 9.99
N ALA A 75 -12.00 -4.48 10.41
CA ALA A 75 -13.14 -5.31 10.78
C ALA A 75 -13.66 -6.14 9.60
N VAL A 76 -13.76 -5.53 8.41
CA VAL A 76 -14.20 -6.21 7.19
C VAL A 76 -13.17 -7.25 6.75
N ASP A 77 -11.89 -6.88 6.75
CA ASP A 77 -10.79 -7.77 6.35
C ASP A 77 -10.68 -9.00 7.27
N LEU A 78 -10.78 -8.81 8.58
CA LEU A 78 -10.75 -9.92 9.55
C LEU A 78 -11.91 -10.89 9.36
N CYS A 79 -13.12 -10.36 9.06
CA CYS A 79 -14.25 -11.21 8.73
C CYS A 79 -14.01 -12.02 7.45
N ALA A 80 -13.50 -11.38 6.40
CA ALA A 80 -13.19 -12.05 5.13
C ALA A 80 -12.08 -13.10 5.30
N LEU A 81 -11.00 -12.80 6.03
CA LEU A 81 -9.92 -13.74 6.32
C LEU A 81 -10.37 -14.95 7.16
N ALA A 82 -11.45 -14.79 7.94
CA ALA A 82 -12.07 -15.85 8.71
C ALA A 82 -13.16 -16.63 7.93
N ASP A 83 -13.25 -16.45 6.61
CA ASP A 83 -14.30 -17.02 5.75
C ASP A 83 -15.73 -16.72 6.23
N ARG A 84 -15.94 -15.48 6.73
CA ARG A 84 -17.24 -14.95 7.15
C ARG A 84 -17.72 -13.88 6.18
N GLN A 85 -19.02 -13.54 6.29
CA GLN A 85 -19.54 -12.35 5.60
C GLN A 85 -18.66 -11.13 5.95
N PRO A 86 -18.26 -10.30 4.97
CA PRO A 86 -17.36 -9.18 5.19
C PRO A 86 -18.07 -8.00 5.88
N VAL A 87 -18.66 -8.28 7.02
CA VAL A 87 -19.37 -7.32 7.89
C VAL A 87 -18.93 -7.56 9.33
N GLY A 88 -18.32 -6.56 9.94
CA GLY A 88 -17.84 -6.61 11.32
C GLY A 88 -18.48 -5.54 12.19
N VAL A 89 -18.47 -5.76 13.49
CA VAL A 89 -18.94 -4.79 14.50
C VAL A 89 -17.71 -4.09 15.08
N LEU A 90 -17.78 -2.77 15.19
CA LEU A 90 -16.80 -1.94 15.88
C LEU A 90 -17.42 -1.40 17.18
N CYS A 91 -16.63 -1.43 18.25
CA CYS A 91 -16.98 -0.84 19.53
C CYS A 91 -15.69 -0.31 20.17
N GLU A 92 -15.62 0.98 20.37
CA GLU A 92 -14.54 1.62 21.09
C GLU A 92 -14.61 1.27 22.59
N ILE A 93 -13.45 1.04 23.21
CA ILE A 93 -13.33 0.77 24.65
C ILE A 93 -13.08 2.08 25.38
N VAL A 94 -13.96 2.38 26.32
CA VAL A 94 -13.94 3.60 27.13
C VAL A 94 -13.55 3.22 28.57
N ASN A 95 -12.63 3.97 29.16
CA ASN A 95 -12.26 3.84 30.58
C ASN A 95 -13.39 4.32 31.48
N ASP A 96 -13.38 3.91 32.75
CA ASP A 96 -14.41 4.27 33.74
C ASP A 96 -14.51 5.79 33.99
N ASP A 97 -13.44 6.53 33.75
CA ASP A 97 -13.41 8.00 33.83
C ASP A 97 -13.98 8.71 32.60
N GLY A 98 -14.40 7.95 31.58
CA GLY A 98 -14.95 8.45 30.31
C GLY A 98 -13.92 8.77 29.24
N THR A 99 -12.63 8.57 29.51
CA THR A 99 -11.58 8.70 28.47
C THR A 99 -11.51 7.47 27.58
N MET A 100 -10.97 7.62 26.38
CA MET A 100 -10.77 6.48 25.48
C MET A 100 -9.58 5.65 25.93
N ALA A 101 -9.76 4.33 26.09
CA ALA A 101 -8.66 3.41 26.39
C ALA A 101 -7.56 3.47 25.31
N ARG A 102 -6.31 3.45 25.74
CA ARG A 102 -5.12 3.48 24.91
C ARG A 102 -4.35 2.17 25.05
N VAL A 103 -3.28 2.00 24.28
CA VAL A 103 -2.53 0.73 24.20
C VAL A 103 -2.24 0.14 25.58
N PRO A 104 -1.70 0.87 26.58
CA PRO A 104 -1.45 0.30 27.90
C PRO A 104 -2.71 -0.23 28.60
N ASP A 105 -3.85 0.49 28.48
CA ASP A 105 -5.13 0.08 29.09
C ASP A 105 -5.69 -1.14 28.35
N LEU A 106 -5.56 -1.15 27.01
CA LEU A 106 -6.07 -2.22 26.14
C LEU A 106 -5.31 -3.53 26.33
N GLU A 107 -4.01 -3.50 26.60
CA GLU A 107 -3.22 -4.70 26.94
C GLU A 107 -3.73 -5.38 28.21
N VAL A 108 -4.02 -4.59 29.25
CA VAL A 108 -4.60 -5.08 30.50
C VAL A 108 -5.99 -5.65 30.25
N PHE A 109 -6.85 -4.89 29.57
CA PHE A 109 -8.21 -5.29 29.23
C PHE A 109 -8.25 -6.59 28.44
N ALA A 110 -7.41 -6.71 27.42
CA ALA A 110 -7.34 -7.91 26.59
C ALA A 110 -6.90 -9.13 27.41
N ALA A 111 -5.92 -8.98 28.32
CA ALA A 111 -5.46 -10.06 29.20
C ALA A 111 -6.55 -10.49 30.19
N GLU A 112 -7.28 -9.55 30.81
CA GLU A 112 -8.35 -9.83 31.77
C GLU A 112 -9.54 -10.56 31.12
N HIS A 113 -9.85 -10.20 29.88
CA HIS A 113 -11.00 -10.76 29.15
C HIS A 113 -10.64 -11.91 28.18
N GLY A 114 -9.36 -12.32 28.12
CA GLY A 114 -8.91 -13.38 27.23
C GLY A 114 -9.09 -13.05 25.74
N LEU A 115 -8.94 -11.77 25.36
CA LEU A 115 -9.10 -11.28 24.00
C LEU A 115 -7.78 -11.27 23.24
N HIS A 116 -7.86 -11.46 21.93
CA HIS A 116 -6.72 -11.24 21.06
C HIS A 116 -6.45 -9.74 20.89
N PHE A 117 -5.18 -9.36 20.96
CA PHE A 117 -4.73 -8.00 20.75
C PHE A 117 -3.79 -7.96 19.55
N ILE A 118 -4.22 -7.29 18.49
CA ILE A 118 -3.47 -7.15 17.24
C ILE A 118 -3.43 -5.69 16.81
N SER A 119 -2.46 -5.32 15.98
CA SER A 119 -2.42 -4.00 15.36
C SER A 119 -2.86 -4.05 13.90
N ILE A 120 -3.37 -2.92 13.37
CA ILE A 120 -3.65 -2.77 11.94
C ILE A 120 -2.36 -2.96 11.11
N ALA A 121 -1.22 -2.55 11.63
CA ALA A 121 0.08 -2.76 10.97
C ALA A 121 0.41 -4.25 10.81
N ASP A 122 0.09 -5.09 11.81
CA ASP A 122 0.25 -6.55 11.70
C ASP A 122 -0.67 -7.15 10.65
N LEU A 123 -1.92 -6.70 10.61
CA LEU A 123 -2.90 -7.15 9.61
C LEU A 123 -2.46 -6.77 8.19
N ILE A 124 -1.95 -5.56 7.99
CA ILE A 124 -1.38 -5.12 6.71
C ILE A 124 -0.21 -6.04 6.32
N ARG A 125 0.74 -6.32 7.24
CA ARG A 125 1.86 -7.23 6.96
C ARG A 125 1.38 -8.63 6.61
N HIS A 126 0.39 -9.14 7.33
CA HIS A 126 -0.20 -10.46 7.06
C HIS A 126 -0.79 -10.51 5.65
N ARG A 127 -1.66 -9.57 5.28
CA ARG A 127 -2.30 -9.51 3.97
C ARG A 127 -1.28 -9.39 2.83
N ARG A 128 -0.29 -8.50 2.97
CA ARG A 128 0.79 -8.34 1.98
C ARG A 128 1.58 -9.61 1.70
N ARG A 129 1.78 -10.45 2.74
CA ARG A 129 2.52 -11.71 2.61
C ARG A 129 1.71 -12.84 1.98
N HIS A 130 0.40 -12.83 2.15
CA HIS A 130 -0.45 -13.97 1.80
C HIS A 130 -1.37 -13.71 0.61
N GLU A 131 -1.60 -12.46 0.24
CA GLU A 131 -2.46 -12.12 -0.89
C GLU A 131 -1.64 -11.81 -2.14
N LYS A 132 -2.08 -12.29 -3.29
CA LYS A 132 -1.54 -11.87 -4.58
C LYS A 132 -2.15 -10.52 -4.94
N LEU A 133 -1.34 -9.47 -4.95
CA LEU A 133 -1.77 -8.09 -5.16
C LEU A 133 -1.40 -7.55 -6.55
N VAL A 134 -0.82 -8.40 -7.40
CA VAL A 134 -0.44 -8.06 -8.76
C VAL A 134 -0.94 -9.11 -9.73
N GLU A 135 -1.31 -8.69 -10.93
CA GLU A 135 -1.69 -9.56 -12.03
C GLU A 135 -0.83 -9.24 -13.26
N HIS A 136 -0.20 -10.27 -13.81
CA HIS A 136 0.51 -10.16 -15.07
C HIS A 136 -0.49 -10.23 -16.22
N PHE A 137 -0.51 -9.25 -17.13
CA PHE A 137 -1.49 -9.24 -18.21
C PHE A 137 -0.91 -9.16 -19.61
N GLY A 138 0.43 -9.00 -19.76
CA GLY A 138 1.03 -9.00 -21.08
C GLY A 138 2.54 -8.94 -21.07
N SER A 139 3.15 -9.44 -22.17
CA SER A 139 4.60 -9.37 -22.37
C SER A 139 4.94 -9.03 -23.81
N ALA A 140 6.03 -8.29 -23.97
CA ALA A 140 6.54 -7.93 -25.29
C ALA A 140 8.07 -7.83 -25.30
N ARG A 141 8.66 -8.13 -26.46
CA ARG A 141 10.07 -7.92 -26.71
C ARG A 141 10.37 -6.43 -26.90
N ILE A 142 11.34 -5.92 -26.19
CA ILE A 142 11.79 -4.51 -26.25
C ILE A 142 13.29 -4.48 -26.54
N PRO A 143 13.71 -4.34 -27.80
CA PRO A 143 15.11 -4.14 -28.15
C PRO A 143 15.56 -2.74 -27.72
N THR A 144 16.69 -2.68 -27.02
CA THR A 144 17.29 -1.44 -26.52
C THR A 144 18.79 -1.39 -26.82
N LYS A 145 19.40 -0.23 -26.59
CA LYS A 145 20.87 -0.09 -26.69
C LYS A 145 21.63 -0.90 -25.62
N TYR A 146 20.96 -1.37 -24.59
CA TYR A 146 21.54 -2.16 -23.48
C TYR A 146 21.35 -3.68 -23.66
N GLY A 147 20.52 -4.11 -24.61
CA GLY A 147 20.18 -5.50 -24.88
C GLY A 147 18.73 -5.67 -25.31
N GLU A 148 18.35 -6.92 -25.55
CA GLU A 148 17.00 -7.27 -25.94
C GLU A 148 16.22 -7.74 -24.72
N PHE A 149 15.44 -6.85 -24.12
CA PHE A 149 14.62 -7.14 -22.95
C PHE A 149 13.27 -7.74 -23.35
N THR A 150 12.68 -8.54 -22.45
CA THR A 150 11.26 -8.84 -22.43
C THR A 150 10.60 -7.96 -21.36
N ALA A 151 9.67 -7.10 -21.77
CA ALA A 151 8.86 -6.34 -20.86
C ALA A 151 7.65 -7.16 -20.43
N HIS A 152 7.42 -7.27 -19.12
CA HIS A 152 6.26 -7.89 -18.50
C HIS A 152 5.42 -6.81 -17.83
N ALA A 153 4.19 -6.62 -18.29
CA ALA A 153 3.26 -5.65 -17.74
C ALA A 153 2.46 -6.30 -16.61
N TYR A 154 2.36 -5.59 -15.50
CA TYR A 154 1.60 -5.98 -14.32
C TYR A 154 0.63 -4.87 -13.94
N VAL A 155 -0.54 -5.24 -13.43
CA VAL A 155 -1.49 -4.32 -12.80
C VAL A 155 -1.56 -4.61 -11.30
N SER A 156 -1.54 -3.57 -10.51
CA SER A 156 -1.79 -3.63 -9.08
C SER A 156 -3.29 -3.76 -8.82
N LEU A 157 -3.70 -4.80 -8.13
CA LEU A 157 -5.11 -5.03 -7.75
C LEU A 157 -5.61 -4.06 -6.66
N LEU A 158 -4.72 -3.21 -6.14
CA LEU A 158 -5.07 -2.22 -5.11
C LEU A 158 -5.51 -0.88 -5.71
N ASP A 159 -4.93 -0.46 -6.85
CA ASP A 159 -5.11 0.89 -7.38
C ASP A 159 -5.20 0.97 -8.89
N ASP A 160 -5.20 -0.19 -9.55
CA ASP A 160 -5.22 -0.33 -11.01
C ASP A 160 -3.99 0.34 -11.68
N GLU A 161 -2.94 0.66 -10.89
CA GLU A 161 -1.69 1.17 -11.46
C GLU A 161 -0.96 0.06 -12.21
N GLU A 162 -0.46 0.42 -13.38
CA GLU A 162 0.33 -0.49 -14.22
C GLU A 162 1.81 -0.33 -13.92
N HIS A 163 2.51 -1.44 -13.73
CA HIS A 163 3.95 -1.51 -13.51
C HIS A 163 4.60 -2.39 -14.57
N VAL A 164 5.91 -2.25 -14.76
CA VAL A 164 6.62 -3.04 -15.76
C VAL A 164 7.89 -3.65 -15.18
N ALA A 165 8.12 -4.94 -15.47
CA ALA A 165 9.40 -5.60 -15.24
C ALA A 165 10.09 -5.83 -16.61
N TYR A 166 11.30 -5.31 -16.77
CA TYR A 166 12.15 -5.55 -17.93
C TYR A 166 13.15 -6.64 -17.60
N VAL A 167 13.00 -7.79 -18.22
CA VAL A 167 13.82 -8.99 -18.02
C VAL A 167 14.80 -9.14 -19.17
N LEU A 168 16.08 -9.31 -18.84
CA LEU A 168 17.13 -9.67 -19.79
C LEU A 168 17.63 -11.09 -19.47
N GLY A 169 17.75 -11.93 -20.48
CA GLY A 169 18.25 -13.29 -20.35
C GLY A 169 17.26 -14.26 -19.66
N ASP A 170 17.74 -15.46 -19.39
CA ASP A 170 16.99 -16.51 -18.70
C ASP A 170 17.30 -16.48 -17.20
N LEU A 171 16.36 -15.97 -16.39
CA LEU A 171 16.50 -15.83 -14.94
C LEU A 171 16.74 -17.17 -14.23
N ALA A 172 16.21 -18.28 -14.78
CA ALA A 172 16.38 -19.61 -14.18
C ALA A 172 17.80 -20.16 -14.38
N SER A 173 18.61 -19.55 -15.26
CA SER A 173 19.99 -19.99 -15.52
C SER A 173 21.00 -19.57 -14.47
N VAL A 174 20.62 -18.67 -13.52
CA VAL A 174 21.49 -18.15 -12.46
C VAL A 174 20.76 -18.19 -11.11
N GLU A 175 21.50 -18.46 -10.02
CA GLU A 175 20.94 -18.56 -8.68
C GLU A 175 20.44 -17.19 -8.17
N ALA A 176 21.19 -16.10 -8.42
CA ALA A 176 20.87 -14.77 -7.92
C ALA A 176 21.12 -13.71 -9.00
N PRO A 177 20.14 -13.44 -9.87
CA PRO A 177 20.27 -12.41 -10.92
C PRO A 177 20.38 -11.01 -10.32
N LEU A 178 20.89 -10.06 -11.14
CA LEU A 178 20.86 -8.65 -10.81
C LEU A 178 19.41 -8.12 -10.86
N VAL A 179 19.02 -7.38 -9.81
CA VAL A 179 17.69 -6.79 -9.71
C VAL A 179 17.78 -5.31 -9.35
N ARG A 180 17.10 -4.45 -10.10
CA ARG A 180 16.81 -3.08 -9.73
C ARG A 180 15.32 -2.89 -9.56
N VAL A 181 14.89 -2.42 -8.38
CA VAL A 181 13.54 -1.88 -8.18
C VAL A 181 13.65 -0.37 -8.28
N HIS A 182 13.16 0.18 -9.39
CA HIS A 182 13.21 1.59 -9.72
C HIS A 182 11.85 2.23 -9.50
N SER A 183 11.82 3.32 -8.75
CA SER A 183 10.62 4.15 -8.56
C SER A 183 10.58 5.22 -9.65
N GLU A 184 9.46 5.33 -10.34
CA GLU A 184 9.21 6.33 -11.37
C GLU A 184 9.65 7.74 -10.93
N CYS A 185 10.36 8.41 -11.81
CA CYS A 185 10.76 9.80 -11.67
C CYS A 185 10.77 10.47 -13.05
N LEU A 186 9.63 10.99 -13.48
CA LEU A 186 9.46 11.58 -14.82
C LEU A 186 10.55 12.58 -15.18
N THR A 187 10.89 13.47 -14.24
CA THR A 187 11.90 14.51 -14.49
C THR A 187 13.31 13.94 -14.59
N GLY A 188 13.67 12.94 -13.79
CA GLY A 188 14.97 12.29 -13.85
C GLY A 188 15.08 11.32 -15.02
N ASP A 189 14.12 10.42 -15.15
CA ASP A 189 14.17 9.29 -16.08
C ASP A 189 13.99 9.73 -17.54
N LEU A 190 13.11 10.72 -17.80
CA LEU A 190 12.81 11.18 -19.15
C LEU A 190 13.62 12.43 -19.55
N LEU A 191 13.70 13.42 -18.64
CA LEU A 191 14.32 14.72 -18.96
C LEU A 191 15.78 14.81 -18.53
N GLY A 192 16.31 13.84 -17.78
CA GLY A 192 17.66 13.89 -17.23
C GLY A 192 17.87 15.05 -16.25
N SER A 193 16.86 15.36 -15.43
CA SER A 193 16.93 16.43 -14.45
C SER A 193 18.12 16.25 -13.50
N LEU A 194 18.91 17.29 -13.32
CA LEU A 194 20.05 17.29 -12.40
C LEU A 194 19.67 17.44 -10.92
N ARG A 195 18.40 17.74 -10.61
CA ARG A 195 17.88 17.83 -9.24
C ARG A 195 17.77 16.49 -8.52
N CYS A 196 17.96 15.38 -9.22
CA CYS A 196 17.98 14.04 -8.65
C CYS A 196 18.90 13.14 -9.47
N ASP A 197 19.29 12.02 -8.88
CA ASP A 197 20.11 10.99 -9.49
C ASP A 197 19.29 9.82 -10.12
N CYS A 198 17.96 9.94 -10.19
CA CYS A 198 17.08 8.86 -10.63
C CYS A 198 17.41 8.36 -12.02
N GLY A 199 17.48 9.26 -13.01
CA GLY A 199 17.80 8.89 -14.40
C GLY A 199 19.19 8.25 -14.53
N SER A 200 20.21 8.82 -13.86
CA SER A 200 21.57 8.25 -13.84
C SER A 200 21.59 6.86 -13.19
N GLN A 201 20.83 6.64 -12.11
CA GLN A 201 20.70 5.33 -11.48
C GLN A 201 20.00 4.31 -12.38
N LEU A 202 18.97 4.73 -13.12
CA LEU A 202 18.28 3.86 -14.07
C LEU A 202 19.21 3.46 -15.22
N ASP A 203 19.93 4.43 -15.80
CA ASP A 203 20.92 4.17 -16.87
C ASP A 203 22.03 3.23 -16.39
N ALA A 204 22.61 3.49 -15.22
CA ALA A 204 23.64 2.63 -14.62
C ALA A 204 23.14 1.20 -14.38
N ALA A 205 21.89 1.03 -13.92
CA ALA A 205 21.30 -0.28 -13.72
C ALA A 205 21.09 -1.02 -15.05
N LEU A 206 20.62 -0.34 -16.09
CA LEU A 206 20.44 -0.90 -17.43
C LEU A 206 21.79 -1.31 -18.05
N VAL A 207 22.83 -0.50 -17.88
CA VAL A 207 24.20 -0.80 -18.32
C VAL A 207 24.73 -2.05 -17.61
N GLN A 208 24.60 -2.15 -16.29
CA GLN A 208 25.08 -3.29 -15.52
C GLN A 208 24.34 -4.59 -15.89
N VAL A 209 23.00 -4.56 -16.00
CA VAL A 209 22.21 -5.72 -16.44
C VAL A 209 22.58 -6.11 -17.87
N GLY A 210 22.76 -5.13 -18.77
CA GLY A 210 23.20 -5.38 -20.15
C GLY A 210 24.57 -6.02 -20.24
N ALA A 211 25.53 -5.57 -19.43
CA ALA A 211 26.89 -6.14 -19.36
C ALA A 211 26.91 -7.57 -18.80
N GLU A 212 26.05 -7.87 -17.80
CA GLU A 212 25.93 -9.21 -17.23
C GLU A 212 25.14 -10.16 -18.14
N GLY A 213 24.24 -9.61 -18.96
CA GLY A 213 23.38 -10.38 -19.87
C GLY A 213 22.18 -11.03 -19.23
N ILE A 214 22.05 -10.94 -17.90
CA ILE A 214 20.93 -11.52 -17.11
C ILE A 214 20.56 -10.59 -15.97
N GLY A 215 19.26 -10.23 -15.86
CA GLY A 215 18.75 -9.45 -14.75
C GLY A 215 17.38 -8.87 -14.98
N VAL A 216 16.90 -8.12 -14.00
CA VAL A 216 15.56 -7.53 -13.99
C VAL A 216 15.61 -6.07 -13.56
N ILE A 217 14.92 -5.20 -14.28
CA ILE A 217 14.58 -3.85 -13.87
C ILE A 217 13.07 -3.80 -13.63
N VAL A 218 12.64 -3.70 -12.39
CA VAL A 218 11.24 -3.43 -12.02
C VAL A 218 11.05 -1.92 -12.00
N TYR A 219 10.16 -1.41 -12.85
CA TYR A 219 9.80 0.00 -12.93
C TYR A 219 8.43 0.20 -12.29
N LEU A 220 8.41 0.82 -11.11
CA LEU A 220 7.20 1.08 -10.35
C LEU A 220 6.66 2.47 -10.70
N ARG A 221 5.48 2.52 -11.30
CA ARG A 221 4.74 3.74 -11.60
C ARG A 221 3.99 4.22 -10.37
N GLY A 222 3.49 5.46 -10.40
CA GLY A 222 2.81 6.07 -9.25
C GLY A 222 3.73 6.46 -8.09
N HIS A 223 5.05 6.28 -8.22
CA HIS A 223 6.05 6.60 -7.20
C HIS A 223 6.69 7.98 -7.33
N GLU A 224 6.20 8.80 -8.27
CA GLU A 224 6.69 10.16 -8.53
C GLU A 224 6.73 11.01 -7.26
N GLY A 225 7.87 11.67 -7.02
CA GLY A 225 8.05 12.51 -5.84
C GLY A 225 7.93 11.78 -4.51
N ARG A 226 8.34 10.50 -4.43
CA ARG A 226 8.11 9.60 -3.28
C ARG A 226 6.63 9.27 -3.05
N GLY A 227 5.84 9.22 -4.14
CA GLY A 227 4.42 8.87 -4.12
C GLY A 227 3.46 10.06 -3.95
N ILE A 228 3.96 11.31 -3.95
CA ILE A 228 3.11 12.51 -3.86
C ILE A 228 2.59 12.99 -5.23
N GLY A 229 3.13 12.44 -6.31
CA GLY A 229 2.78 12.79 -7.69
C GLY A 229 3.55 14.01 -8.21
N ILE A 230 3.52 14.15 -9.58
CA ILE A 230 4.32 15.15 -10.28
C ILE A 230 3.95 16.61 -9.90
N GLY A 231 2.65 16.90 -9.71
CA GLY A 231 2.21 18.25 -9.36
C GLY A 231 2.77 18.73 -8.03
N HIS A 232 2.68 17.91 -6.99
CA HIS A 232 3.24 18.22 -5.66
C HIS A 232 4.76 18.24 -5.67
N LYS A 233 5.41 17.38 -6.46
CA LYS A 233 6.87 17.41 -6.64
C LYS A 233 7.35 18.72 -7.24
N LEU A 234 6.70 19.21 -8.29
CA LEU A 234 7.07 20.50 -8.88
C LEU A 234 6.87 21.66 -7.91
N ARG A 235 5.80 21.60 -7.10
CA ARG A 235 5.60 22.58 -6.03
C ARG A 235 6.68 22.49 -4.95
N ALA A 236 7.08 21.27 -4.56
CA ALA A 236 8.21 21.07 -3.63
C ALA A 236 9.51 21.64 -4.19
N TYR A 237 9.78 21.50 -5.49
CA TYR A 237 10.93 22.12 -6.14
C TYR A 237 10.92 23.66 -6.02
N GLY A 238 9.75 24.29 -6.21
CA GLY A 238 9.62 25.74 -5.99
C GLY A 238 9.92 26.15 -4.55
N LEU A 239 9.44 25.38 -3.57
CA LEU A 239 9.73 25.62 -2.15
C LEU A 239 11.21 25.38 -1.80
N GLN A 240 11.88 24.45 -2.46
CA GLN A 240 13.32 24.23 -2.32
C GLN A 240 14.13 25.41 -2.90
N ASP A 241 13.69 26.01 -4.00
CA ASP A 241 14.31 27.22 -4.55
C ASP A 241 14.17 28.42 -3.60
N GLU A 242 13.18 28.38 -2.68
CA GLU A 242 12.99 29.33 -1.58
C GLU A 242 13.80 28.98 -0.31
N GLY A 243 14.54 27.85 -0.30
CA GLY A 243 15.47 27.45 0.75
C GLY A 243 15.00 26.37 1.71
N LEU A 244 13.85 25.71 1.44
CA LEU A 244 13.42 24.54 2.21
C LEU A 244 14.18 23.28 1.75
N ASP A 245 14.41 22.33 2.67
CA ASP A 245 14.86 21.00 2.27
C ASP A 245 13.71 20.12 1.74
N THR A 246 14.04 18.92 1.21
CA THR A 246 13.03 18.02 0.63
C THR A 246 11.99 17.57 1.64
N VAL A 247 12.35 17.37 2.90
CA VAL A 247 11.44 16.91 3.96
C VAL A 247 10.49 18.04 4.34
N ASP A 248 11.03 19.22 4.60
CA ASP A 248 10.27 20.40 4.99
C ASP A 248 9.34 20.87 3.85
N ALA A 249 9.79 20.79 2.60
CA ALA A 249 8.97 21.09 1.43
C ALA A 249 7.75 20.17 1.29
N ASN A 250 7.87 18.88 1.66
CA ASN A 250 6.74 17.96 1.69
C ASN A 250 5.82 18.22 2.89
N LEU A 251 6.37 18.36 4.09
CA LEU A 251 5.60 18.62 5.31
C LEU A 251 4.81 19.93 5.22
N SER A 252 5.37 20.98 4.63
CA SER A 252 4.67 22.26 4.41
C SER A 252 3.44 22.14 3.49
N GLN A 253 3.39 21.09 2.67
CA GLN A 253 2.25 20.76 1.84
C GLN A 253 1.24 19.81 2.53
N GLY A 254 1.50 19.40 3.78
CA GLY A 254 0.69 18.40 4.49
C GLY A 254 0.84 16.99 3.95
N LEU A 255 1.96 16.68 3.30
CA LEU A 255 2.21 15.41 2.65
C LEU A 255 3.21 14.55 3.44
N PRO A 256 3.12 13.21 3.33
CA PRO A 256 4.09 12.32 3.95
C PRO A 256 5.48 12.47 3.33
N VAL A 257 6.50 12.16 4.10
CA VAL A 257 7.91 12.21 3.64
C VAL A 257 8.19 11.16 2.56
N ASP A 258 7.61 9.97 2.70
CA ASP A 258 7.70 8.87 1.74
C ASP A 258 6.45 7.98 1.86
N SER A 259 5.71 7.82 0.77
CA SER A 259 4.52 6.95 0.69
C SER A 259 4.68 5.81 -0.31
N ARG A 260 5.91 5.53 -0.77
CA ARG A 260 6.17 4.48 -1.76
C ARG A 260 5.99 3.10 -1.16
N GLU A 261 5.35 2.23 -1.94
CA GLU A 261 5.06 0.84 -1.62
C GLU A 261 5.91 -0.09 -2.50
N TYR A 262 6.87 -0.79 -1.90
CA TYR A 262 7.75 -1.72 -2.64
C TYR A 262 7.22 -3.15 -2.70
N GLY A 263 6.15 -3.47 -1.97
CA GLY A 263 5.56 -4.81 -1.93
C GLY A 263 5.05 -5.30 -3.27
N VAL A 264 4.52 -4.40 -4.10
CA VAL A 264 4.13 -4.71 -5.49
C VAL A 264 5.34 -5.19 -6.30
N GLY A 265 6.48 -4.48 -6.20
CA GLY A 265 7.71 -4.90 -6.86
C GLY A 265 8.23 -6.25 -6.40
N ALA A 266 8.11 -6.56 -5.10
CA ALA A 266 8.47 -7.86 -4.56
C ALA A 266 7.58 -8.97 -5.12
N GLN A 267 6.28 -8.75 -5.22
CA GLN A 267 5.36 -9.73 -5.80
C GLN A 267 5.59 -9.94 -7.31
N MET A 268 5.93 -8.88 -8.05
CA MET A 268 6.33 -9.01 -9.46
C MET A 268 7.57 -9.89 -9.61
N LEU A 269 8.58 -9.70 -8.77
CA LEU A 269 9.80 -10.51 -8.78
C LEU A 269 9.51 -11.97 -8.43
N SER A 270 8.67 -12.21 -7.42
CA SER A 270 8.22 -13.56 -7.04
C SER A 270 7.42 -14.24 -8.17
N ASP A 271 6.53 -13.49 -8.86
CA ASP A 271 5.75 -14.00 -10.00
C ASP A 271 6.65 -14.35 -11.21
N LEU A 272 7.79 -13.64 -11.38
CA LEU A 272 8.83 -13.98 -12.35
C LEU A 272 9.69 -15.19 -11.94
N GLY A 273 9.41 -15.82 -10.79
CA GLY A 273 10.08 -17.03 -10.31
C GLY A 273 11.38 -16.79 -9.52
N LEU A 274 11.69 -15.54 -9.15
CA LEU A 274 12.86 -15.26 -8.33
C LEU A 274 12.63 -15.70 -6.88
N THR A 275 13.67 -16.29 -6.29
CA THR A 275 13.76 -16.58 -4.86
C THR A 275 14.98 -15.92 -4.23
N HIS A 276 16.05 -15.74 -5.01
CA HIS A 276 17.29 -15.10 -4.60
C HIS A 276 17.64 -13.99 -5.60
N MET A 277 18.31 -12.94 -5.11
CA MET A 277 18.71 -11.83 -5.99
C MET A 277 19.90 -11.05 -5.43
N ARG A 278 20.64 -10.38 -6.32
CA ARG A 278 21.59 -9.31 -5.96
C ARG A 278 20.91 -7.97 -6.25
N LEU A 279 20.63 -7.22 -5.19
CA LEU A 279 19.84 -5.98 -5.30
C LEU A 279 20.74 -4.76 -5.59
N MET A 280 20.48 -4.09 -6.70
CA MET A 280 21.12 -2.83 -7.05
C MET A 280 20.47 -1.67 -6.28
N THR A 281 21.13 -1.19 -5.24
CA THR A 281 20.61 -0.07 -4.42
C THR A 281 21.71 0.61 -3.61
N ASN A 282 21.57 1.93 -3.43
CA ASN A 282 22.37 2.73 -2.50
C ASN A 282 21.63 2.98 -1.17
N ASN A 283 20.34 2.60 -1.07
CA ASN A 283 19.53 2.81 0.11
C ASN A 283 19.23 1.47 0.84
N PRO A 284 19.81 1.26 2.06
CA PRO A 284 19.56 0.06 2.85
C PRO A 284 18.09 -0.15 3.24
N ALA A 285 17.30 0.92 3.39
CA ALA A 285 15.89 0.82 3.76
C ALA A 285 15.01 0.07 2.72
N LYS A 286 15.47 -0.05 1.46
CA LYS A 286 14.78 -0.84 0.43
C LYS A 286 14.76 -2.35 0.72
N TYR A 287 15.68 -2.87 1.55
CA TYR A 287 15.68 -4.28 1.92
C TYR A 287 14.39 -4.68 2.65
N GLY A 288 13.99 -3.92 3.66
CA GLY A 288 12.80 -4.23 4.46
C GLY A 288 11.49 -4.25 3.67
N GLY A 289 11.42 -3.52 2.55
CA GLY A 289 10.24 -3.50 1.68
C GLY A 289 10.10 -4.72 0.77
N LEU A 290 11.18 -5.51 0.59
CA LEU A 290 11.21 -6.70 -0.27
C LEU A 290 11.21 -7.99 0.54
N GLU A 291 11.66 -7.96 1.78
CA GLU A 291 11.65 -9.13 2.68
C GLU A 291 10.21 -9.57 3.00
N GLY A 292 10.01 -10.85 3.15
CA GLY A 292 8.71 -11.42 3.52
C GLY A 292 7.82 -11.87 2.37
N TYR A 293 8.31 -11.75 1.12
CA TYR A 293 7.63 -12.25 -0.08
C TYR A 293 8.29 -13.52 -0.66
N GLY A 294 9.06 -14.24 0.16
CA GLY A 294 9.83 -15.41 -0.31
C GLY A 294 11.09 -15.05 -1.10
N LEU A 295 11.52 -13.79 -1.04
CA LEU A 295 12.71 -13.28 -1.72
C LEU A 295 13.86 -13.12 -0.73
N GLU A 296 15.03 -13.62 -1.09
CA GLU A 296 16.27 -13.45 -0.34
C GLU A 296 17.25 -12.56 -1.11
N ILE A 297 17.74 -11.53 -0.44
CA ILE A 297 18.76 -10.63 -0.99
C ILE A 297 20.13 -11.18 -0.61
N THR A 298 20.79 -11.87 -1.53
CA THR A 298 22.10 -12.51 -1.32
C THR A 298 23.27 -11.54 -1.40
N GLY A 299 23.04 -10.34 -1.96
CA GLY A 299 24.09 -9.34 -2.09
C GLY A 299 23.54 -7.98 -2.50
N ARG A 300 24.31 -6.94 -2.17
CA ARG A 300 24.07 -5.57 -2.61
C ARG A 300 25.06 -5.19 -3.68
N VAL A 301 24.53 -4.57 -4.75
CA VAL A 301 25.35 -3.99 -5.82
C VAL A 301 25.13 -2.47 -5.81
N PRO A 302 26.18 -1.66 -5.61
CA PRO A 302 26.04 -0.21 -5.63
C PRO A 302 25.72 0.29 -7.04
N LEU A 303 25.03 1.42 -7.10
CA LEU A 303 24.82 2.20 -8.32
C LEU A 303 25.64 3.48 -8.18
N ASP A 304 26.84 3.46 -8.72
CA ASP A 304 27.70 4.65 -8.72
C ASP A 304 27.15 5.65 -9.72
N THR A 305 26.82 6.83 -9.26
CA THR A 305 26.37 7.97 -10.06
C THR A 305 27.20 9.18 -9.69
N ASP A 306 27.58 9.97 -10.68
CA ASP A 306 28.34 11.20 -10.45
C ASP A 306 27.47 12.21 -9.68
N ALA A 307 28.06 12.76 -8.63
CA ALA A 307 27.44 13.89 -7.92
C ALA A 307 27.53 15.15 -8.79
N ASN A 308 26.48 15.96 -8.76
CA ASN A 308 26.46 17.25 -9.44
C ASN A 308 26.02 18.36 -8.46
N PRO A 309 26.27 19.65 -8.80
CA PRO A 309 25.98 20.76 -7.87
C PRO A 309 24.51 20.90 -7.44
N GLU A 310 23.57 20.28 -8.17
CA GLU A 310 22.14 20.40 -7.91
C GLU A 310 21.60 19.27 -7.01
N ASN A 311 22.40 18.20 -6.76
CA ASN A 311 21.96 17.04 -5.99
C ASN A 311 22.92 16.63 -4.85
N VAL A 312 23.80 17.53 -4.46
CA VAL A 312 24.75 17.37 -3.34
C VAL A 312 24.07 17.69 -2.02
#